data_bd5bcb9bb35effd15afbfa8bc41a65b1
#
_entry.id   bd5bcb9bb35effd15afbfa8bc41a65b1
#
_cell.length_a   1.000
_cell.length_b   1.000
_cell.length_c   1.000
_cell.angle_alpha   90.00
_cell.angle_beta   90.00
_cell.angle_gamma   90.00
#
_symmetry.space_group_name_H-M   'P 1'
#
loop_
_entity.id
_entity.type
_entity.pdbx_description
1 polymer ?
#
loop_
_entity_poly.entity_id
_entity_poly.type
_entity_poly.pdbx_seq_one_letter_code
_entity_poly.pdbx_strand_id
1 'polypeptide(L)'
;MSTWRSRTSVAITAALIAGSAGAADDSRIVVGQTVALTGSISEHGQAVATGARAYIDGVNAAGGVGGRRISLVTLDDGGDATRAAENTRRLIDREGVVAIFGGVEGGPCVASLKEASDRGVPLIACMAGSPEMREPFNRYSFPVRAPHFAEFGRLLDVAKTYGYGRVAFLHADSDTGRKHLANVQRLADARKIEVVSIVAKSGAKAEELAQAIAAAKPDAVFNHGSYAIYAAAIREARRKDVRTQFMAVNSGAAQMAKQLGDEAKGLIFTQVVPFPWSVAIPLVKEYQQALARFAPPGTQPSFSGLEGYASAKVLVAGLRSASGKNLSRDSLQRAMETLGSVDLGGMTVQYSPGAHPGSNFVDTVIVASDGRFAR
;
A
#
# COMPACT_ATOMS: atom_id res chain seq x y z
N MET A 1 74.51 -32.94 52.76
CA MET A 1 73.03 -32.98 52.73
C MET A 1 72.57 -31.84 51.81
N SER A 2 72.27 -32.20 50.59
CA SER A 2 71.95 -31.27 49.48
C SER A 2 70.43 -31.26 49.27
N THR A 3 69.84 -30.13 49.41
CA THR A 3 68.39 -29.93 49.11
C THR A 3 68.28 -29.22 47.78
N TRP A 4 67.75 -29.96 46.77
CA TRP A 4 67.44 -29.46 45.41
C TRP A 4 66.04 -28.89 45.46
N ARG A 5 65.92 -27.58 45.09
CA ARG A 5 64.68 -26.90 44.88
C ARG A 5 64.36 -26.93 43.39
N SER A 6 63.30 -27.67 43.00
CA SER A 6 62.74 -27.63 41.66
C SER A 6 61.88 -26.38 41.45
N ARG A 7 62.19 -25.61 40.43
CA ARG A 7 61.38 -24.47 39.97
C ARG A 7 60.38 -24.97 38.92
N THR A 8 59.10 -24.95 39.25
CA THR A 8 58.01 -25.24 38.32
C THR A 8 57.67 -23.97 37.58
N SER A 9 57.94 -23.91 36.25
CA SER A 9 57.55 -22.83 35.36
C SER A 9 56.08 -23.04 34.93
N VAL A 10 55.21 -22.12 35.31
CA VAL A 10 53.84 -22.06 34.83
C VAL A 10 53.81 -21.31 33.52
N ALA A 11 53.54 -21.99 32.40
CA ALA A 11 53.30 -21.38 31.12
C ALA A 11 51.83 -20.91 31.06
N ILE A 12 51.64 -19.59 31.02
CA ILE A 12 50.31 -18.98 30.78
C ILE A 12 50.06 -18.98 29.26
N THR A 13 49.18 -19.88 28.82
CA THR A 13 48.69 -19.89 27.45
C THR A 13 47.61 -18.84 27.31
N ALA A 14 47.90 -17.71 26.69
CA ALA A 14 46.91 -16.71 26.32
C ALA A 14 46.07 -17.24 25.15
N ALA A 15 44.83 -17.65 25.42
CA ALA A 15 43.86 -17.98 24.40
C ALA A 15 43.38 -16.68 23.72
N LEU A 16 43.81 -16.44 22.50
CA LEU A 16 43.22 -15.42 21.61
C LEU A 16 41.78 -15.83 21.28
N ILE A 17 40.82 -15.17 21.94
CA ILE A 17 39.42 -15.20 21.49
C ILE A 17 39.36 -14.32 20.24
N ALA A 18 39.51 -14.95 19.08
CA ALA A 18 39.15 -14.33 17.81
C ALA A 18 37.63 -14.16 17.81
N GLY A 19 37.18 -12.92 18.03
CA GLY A 19 35.80 -12.52 17.83
C GLY A 19 35.41 -12.84 16.40
N SER A 20 34.59 -13.87 16.19
CA SER A 20 33.93 -14.08 14.91
C SER A 20 33.01 -12.89 14.66
N ALA A 21 33.48 -11.92 13.86
CA ALA A 21 32.59 -10.99 13.18
C ALA A 21 31.58 -11.89 12.45
N GLY A 22 30.31 -11.80 12.86
CA GLY A 22 29.25 -12.62 12.30
C GLY A 22 29.27 -12.47 10.79
N ALA A 23 29.62 -13.53 10.08
CA ALA A 23 29.39 -13.63 8.65
C ALA A 23 27.89 -13.39 8.47
N ALA A 24 27.53 -12.37 7.67
CA ALA A 24 26.14 -12.13 7.30
C ALA A 24 25.59 -13.48 6.79
N ASP A 25 24.49 -13.94 7.41
CA ASP A 25 23.84 -15.19 7.02
C ASP A 25 23.37 -15.07 5.56
N ASP A 26 24.22 -15.49 4.64
CA ASP A 26 24.01 -15.38 3.19
C ASP A 26 22.85 -16.28 2.71
N SER A 27 22.22 -17.02 3.64
CA SER A 27 21.08 -17.90 3.34
C SER A 27 19.75 -17.15 3.26
N ARG A 28 19.67 -15.86 3.68
CA ARG A 28 18.43 -15.08 3.74
C ARG A 28 18.52 -13.76 2.99
N ILE A 29 17.38 -13.36 2.42
CA ILE A 29 17.16 -12.02 1.87
C ILE A 29 16.25 -11.30 2.86
N VAL A 30 16.78 -10.29 3.55
CA VAL A 30 16.02 -9.55 4.57
C VAL A 30 15.33 -8.37 3.92
N VAL A 31 14.00 -8.31 4.04
CA VAL A 31 13.13 -7.22 3.56
C VAL A 31 12.40 -6.63 4.75
N GLY A 32 12.37 -5.31 4.86
CA GLY A 32 11.69 -4.61 5.95
C GLY A 32 10.29 -4.17 5.56
N GLN A 33 9.33 -4.29 6.48
CA GLN A 33 7.99 -3.77 6.32
C GLN A 33 7.61 -2.91 7.53
N THR A 34 7.07 -1.71 7.29
CA THR A 34 6.33 -0.93 8.28
C THR A 34 4.90 -0.78 7.80
N VAL A 35 3.94 -1.15 8.63
CA VAL A 35 2.52 -1.22 8.26
C VAL A 35 1.64 -1.12 9.49
N ALA A 36 0.45 -0.54 9.37
CA ALA A 36 -0.48 -0.42 10.47
C ALA A 36 -1.07 -1.78 10.89
N LEU A 37 -0.54 -2.39 11.94
CA LEU A 37 -1.09 -3.60 12.56
C LEU A 37 -2.06 -3.29 13.69
N THR A 38 -1.97 -2.07 14.25
CA THR A 38 -2.86 -1.52 15.27
C THR A 38 -3.45 -0.19 14.80
N GLY A 39 -4.37 0.40 15.57
CA GLY A 39 -5.00 1.68 15.26
C GLY A 39 -6.21 1.57 14.32
N SER A 40 -6.70 2.72 13.87
CA SER A 40 -7.97 2.84 13.12
C SER A 40 -7.95 2.18 11.73
N ILE A 41 -6.78 1.99 11.14
CA ILE A 41 -6.59 1.38 9.82
C ILE A 41 -5.97 -0.02 9.88
N SER A 42 -5.92 -0.62 11.08
CA SER A 42 -5.29 -1.92 11.30
C SER A 42 -5.88 -3.05 10.46
N GLU A 43 -7.18 -3.08 10.26
CA GLU A 43 -7.84 -4.10 9.42
C GLU A 43 -7.28 -4.08 7.98
N HIS A 44 -7.06 -2.87 7.42
CA HIS A 44 -6.42 -2.71 6.11
C HIS A 44 -4.96 -3.17 6.12
N GLY A 45 -4.16 -2.69 7.08
CA GLY A 45 -2.74 -3.05 7.19
C GLY A 45 -2.50 -4.53 7.43
N GLN A 46 -3.29 -5.16 8.29
CA GLN A 46 -3.22 -6.60 8.56
C GLN A 46 -3.57 -7.44 7.33
N ALA A 47 -4.61 -7.04 6.57
CA ALA A 47 -4.99 -7.73 5.35
C ALA A 47 -3.88 -7.67 4.29
N VAL A 48 -3.27 -6.49 4.11
CA VAL A 48 -2.11 -6.28 3.23
C VAL A 48 -0.93 -7.15 3.65
N ALA A 49 -0.56 -7.14 4.93
CA ALA A 49 0.55 -7.94 5.45
C ALA A 49 0.29 -9.45 5.27
N THR A 50 -0.94 -9.89 5.49
CA THR A 50 -1.33 -11.30 5.31
C THR A 50 -1.24 -11.74 3.85
N GLY A 51 -1.75 -10.93 2.91
CA GLY A 51 -1.66 -11.24 1.48
C GLY A 51 -0.21 -11.30 0.99
N ALA A 52 0.61 -10.33 1.40
CA ALA A 52 2.03 -10.30 1.07
C ALA A 52 2.78 -11.51 1.63
N ARG A 53 2.54 -11.86 2.89
CA ARG A 53 3.15 -13.01 3.55
C ARG A 53 2.76 -14.31 2.86
N ALA A 54 1.48 -14.49 2.49
CA ALA A 54 1.03 -15.69 1.81
C ALA A 54 1.79 -15.93 0.49
N TYR A 55 2.09 -14.87 -0.29
CA TYR A 55 2.94 -15.00 -1.47
C TYR A 55 4.38 -15.34 -1.14
N ILE A 56 5.00 -14.63 -0.20
CA ILE A 56 6.39 -14.84 0.21
C ILE A 56 6.59 -16.25 0.76
N ASP A 57 5.68 -16.75 1.57
CA ASP A 57 5.75 -18.10 2.14
C ASP A 57 5.63 -19.16 1.06
N GLY A 58 4.80 -18.93 0.03
CA GLY A 58 4.74 -19.78 -1.17
C GLY A 58 6.07 -19.82 -1.92
N VAL A 59 6.70 -18.67 -2.13
CA VAL A 59 8.04 -18.57 -2.75
C VAL A 59 9.09 -19.29 -1.91
N ASN A 60 9.07 -19.11 -0.60
CA ASN A 60 9.99 -19.77 0.32
C ASN A 60 9.80 -21.29 0.34
N ALA A 61 8.57 -21.77 0.25
CA ALA A 61 8.27 -23.22 0.16
C ALA A 61 8.75 -23.82 -1.15
N ALA A 62 8.86 -23.01 -2.21
CA ALA A 62 9.39 -23.41 -3.53
C ALA A 62 10.92 -23.23 -3.66
N GLY A 63 11.65 -22.99 -2.56
CA GLY A 63 13.11 -22.85 -2.55
C GLY A 63 13.63 -21.40 -2.52
N GLY A 64 12.75 -20.40 -2.38
CA GLY A 64 13.13 -18.99 -2.25
C GLY A 64 13.53 -18.32 -3.56
N VAL A 65 14.45 -17.38 -3.48
CA VAL A 65 15.03 -16.65 -4.61
C VAL A 65 16.52 -16.94 -4.69
N GLY A 66 16.95 -17.61 -5.76
CA GLY A 66 18.35 -18.04 -5.89
C GLY A 66 18.81 -18.96 -4.74
N GLY A 67 17.91 -19.81 -4.22
CA GLY A 67 18.18 -20.69 -3.07
C GLY A 67 18.11 -20.01 -1.70
N ARG A 68 17.85 -18.70 -1.63
CA ARG A 68 17.80 -17.90 -0.41
C ARG A 68 16.35 -17.63 0.01
N ARG A 69 16.02 -17.83 1.27
CA ARG A 69 14.68 -17.52 1.80
C ARG A 69 14.50 -16.02 1.97
N ILE A 70 13.30 -15.52 1.67
CA ILE A 70 12.93 -14.14 1.98
C ILE A 70 12.46 -14.07 3.44
N SER A 71 13.10 -13.21 4.24
CA SER A 71 12.73 -12.89 5.61
C SER A 71 12.06 -11.52 5.63
N LEU A 72 10.74 -11.47 5.83
CA LEU A 72 9.98 -10.22 5.95
C LEU A 72 9.91 -9.81 7.42
N VAL A 73 10.68 -8.79 7.80
CA VAL A 73 10.67 -8.19 9.14
C VAL A 73 9.60 -7.09 9.16
N THR A 74 8.53 -7.33 9.91
CA THR A 74 7.38 -6.42 9.96
C THR A 74 7.33 -5.67 11.28
N LEU A 75 7.20 -4.35 11.24
CA LEU A 75 7.03 -3.46 12.39
C LEU A 75 5.68 -2.73 12.27
N ASP A 76 5.01 -2.55 13.42
CA ASP A 76 3.75 -1.81 13.51
C ASP A 76 4.00 -0.31 13.57
N ASP A 77 3.41 0.46 12.64
CA ASP A 77 3.41 1.91 12.68
C ASP A 77 2.08 2.51 13.20
N GLY A 78 1.03 1.69 13.34
CA GLY A 78 -0.29 2.13 13.79
C GLY A 78 -0.94 3.18 12.87
N GLY A 79 -0.43 3.35 11.64
CA GLY A 79 -0.84 4.40 10.72
C GLY A 79 -0.24 5.79 11.02
N ASP A 80 0.77 5.84 11.88
CA ASP A 80 1.47 7.09 12.25
C ASP A 80 2.72 7.31 11.39
N ALA A 81 2.83 8.49 10.77
CA ALA A 81 3.93 8.82 9.86
C ALA A 81 5.29 8.91 10.57
N THR A 82 5.32 9.42 11.81
CA THR A 82 6.56 9.53 12.60
C THR A 82 7.08 8.15 12.95
N ARG A 83 6.19 7.27 13.39
CA ARG A 83 6.53 5.87 13.72
C ARG A 83 6.94 5.09 12.48
N ALA A 84 6.30 5.31 11.33
CA ALA A 84 6.71 4.70 10.06
C ALA A 84 8.14 5.10 9.66
N ALA A 85 8.51 6.39 9.83
CA ALA A 85 9.87 6.86 9.61
C ALA A 85 10.88 6.21 10.58
N GLU A 86 10.56 6.13 11.86
CA GLU A 86 11.39 5.49 12.88
C GLU A 86 11.59 4.00 12.62
N ASN A 87 10.52 3.30 12.28
CA ASN A 87 10.56 1.89 11.88
C ASN A 87 11.43 1.69 10.64
N THR A 88 11.29 2.56 9.64
CA THR A 88 12.11 2.52 8.40
C THR A 88 13.59 2.65 8.73
N ARG A 89 13.98 3.63 9.56
CA ARG A 89 15.36 3.78 10.02
C ARG A 89 15.85 2.53 10.74
N ARG A 90 15.06 2.01 11.68
CA ARG A 90 15.41 0.79 12.43
C ARG A 90 15.64 -0.41 11.51
N LEU A 91 14.74 -0.64 10.55
CA LEU A 91 14.85 -1.73 9.58
C LEU A 91 16.12 -1.60 8.73
N ILE A 92 16.48 -0.39 8.31
CA ILE A 92 17.67 -0.14 7.49
C ILE A 92 18.96 -0.29 8.31
N ASP A 93 19.00 0.31 9.50
CA ASP A 93 20.24 0.47 10.27
C ASP A 93 20.56 -0.76 11.13
N ARG A 94 19.53 -1.52 11.59
CA ARG A 94 19.71 -2.66 12.49
C ARG A 94 19.48 -4.02 11.83
N GLU A 95 18.49 -4.11 10.92
CA GLU A 95 18.15 -5.38 10.28
C GLU A 95 18.86 -5.58 8.94
N GLY A 96 19.54 -4.55 8.42
CA GLY A 96 20.32 -4.61 7.18
C GLY A 96 19.48 -4.92 5.94
N VAL A 97 18.22 -4.49 5.90
CA VAL A 97 17.27 -4.80 4.82
C VAL A 97 17.75 -4.34 3.45
N VAL A 98 17.46 -5.11 2.41
CA VAL A 98 17.77 -4.76 1.00
C VAL A 98 16.70 -3.86 0.38
N ALA A 99 15.49 -3.86 0.94
CA ALA A 99 14.37 -3.02 0.55
C ALA A 99 13.45 -2.73 1.73
N ILE A 100 12.75 -1.60 1.69
CA ILE A 100 11.51 -1.39 2.44
C ILE A 100 10.36 -1.78 1.54
N PHE A 101 9.37 -2.48 2.08
CA PHE A 101 8.26 -3.06 1.32
C PHE A 101 6.92 -2.77 1.97
N GLY A 102 5.91 -2.53 1.15
CA GLY A 102 4.54 -2.36 1.61
C GLY A 102 4.35 -1.08 2.41
N GLY A 103 3.52 -1.14 3.42
CA GLY A 103 2.99 0.02 4.13
C GLY A 103 1.65 0.47 3.55
N VAL A 104 0.89 1.21 4.33
CA VAL A 104 -0.43 1.71 3.94
C VAL A 104 -0.57 3.18 4.31
N GLU A 105 -1.43 3.90 3.59
CA GLU A 105 -1.73 5.32 3.75
C GLU A 105 -0.62 6.28 3.28
N GLY A 106 -1.04 7.47 2.82
CA GLY A 106 -0.14 8.47 2.23
C GLY A 106 0.92 8.99 3.18
N GLY A 107 0.53 9.37 4.41
CA GLY A 107 1.45 9.94 5.40
C GLY A 107 2.60 8.99 5.76
N PRO A 108 2.32 7.77 6.26
CA PRO A 108 3.33 6.77 6.56
C PRO A 108 4.21 6.40 5.35
N CYS A 109 3.61 6.24 4.15
CA CYS A 109 4.36 5.91 2.95
C CYS A 109 5.34 7.01 2.54
N VAL A 110 4.92 8.28 2.58
CA VAL A 110 5.79 9.43 2.25
C VAL A 110 6.93 9.56 3.27
N ALA A 111 6.63 9.38 4.56
CA ALA A 111 7.64 9.41 5.62
C ALA A 111 8.67 8.27 5.46
N SER A 112 8.21 7.06 5.15
CA SER A 112 9.08 5.91 4.85
C SER A 112 9.90 6.13 3.59
N LEU A 113 9.32 6.72 2.53
CA LEU A 113 10.04 7.02 1.29
C LEU A 113 11.19 7.99 1.51
N LYS A 114 10.96 9.04 2.32
CA LYS A 114 12.03 9.98 2.66
C LYS A 114 13.21 9.29 3.34
N GLU A 115 12.94 8.52 4.39
CA GLU A 115 13.99 7.81 5.15
C GLU A 115 14.73 6.77 4.31
N ALA A 116 14.01 6.04 3.47
CA ALA A 116 14.57 5.03 2.57
C ALA A 116 15.45 5.69 1.49
N SER A 117 14.97 6.76 0.87
CA SER A 117 15.70 7.49 -0.19
C SER A 117 16.98 8.10 0.32
N ASP A 118 16.96 8.75 1.51
CA ASP A 118 18.14 9.36 2.14
C ASP A 118 19.24 8.33 2.43
N ARG A 119 18.89 7.03 2.50
CA ARG A 119 19.80 5.91 2.78
C ARG A 119 20.06 4.98 1.58
N GLY A 120 19.60 5.36 0.39
CA GLY A 120 19.78 4.58 -0.82
C GLY A 120 19.07 3.22 -0.81
N VAL A 121 17.92 3.11 -0.14
CA VAL A 121 17.14 1.88 -0.04
C VAL A 121 15.87 1.99 -0.88
N PRO A 122 15.57 1.05 -1.79
CA PRO A 122 14.32 1.09 -2.53
C PRO A 122 13.11 0.84 -1.62
N LEU A 123 12.09 1.69 -1.76
CA LEU A 123 10.76 1.49 -1.20
C LEU A 123 9.86 0.89 -2.29
N ILE A 124 9.45 -0.34 -2.10
CA ILE A 124 8.67 -1.10 -3.08
C ILE A 124 7.25 -1.27 -2.57
N ALA A 125 6.26 -0.88 -3.39
CA ALA A 125 4.85 -1.17 -3.18
C ALA A 125 4.26 -0.59 -1.88
N CYS A 126 4.65 0.63 -1.47
CA CYS A 126 3.88 1.32 -0.45
C CYS A 126 2.51 1.70 -1.01
N MET A 127 1.43 1.30 -0.32
CA MET A 127 0.06 1.39 -0.83
C MET A 127 -0.53 2.76 -0.60
N ALA A 128 0.01 3.73 -1.33
CA ALA A 128 -0.44 5.11 -1.38
C ALA A 128 -0.60 5.56 -2.84
N GLY A 129 -1.77 6.10 -3.15
CA GLY A 129 -2.06 6.71 -4.44
C GLY A 129 -1.62 8.18 -4.53
N SER A 130 -0.98 8.71 -3.49
CA SER A 130 -0.57 10.11 -3.35
C SER A 130 0.43 10.53 -4.42
N PRO A 131 0.35 11.78 -4.92
CA PRO A 131 1.31 12.32 -5.90
C PRO A 131 2.75 12.24 -5.40
N GLU A 132 2.99 12.48 -4.13
CA GLU A 132 4.32 12.51 -3.49
C GLU A 132 5.11 11.19 -3.64
N MET A 133 4.41 10.09 -3.91
CA MET A 133 5.05 8.80 -4.21
C MET A 133 5.66 8.75 -5.62
N ARG A 134 5.36 9.74 -6.49
CA ARG A 134 5.72 9.76 -7.91
C ARG A 134 6.31 11.09 -8.37
N GLU A 135 5.94 12.19 -7.72
CA GLU A 135 6.28 13.55 -8.12
C GLU A 135 6.80 14.38 -6.93
N PRO A 136 8.02 14.94 -7.03
CA PRO A 136 8.99 14.75 -8.13
C PRO A 136 9.46 13.30 -8.24
N PHE A 137 9.94 12.90 -9.42
CA PHE A 137 10.48 11.55 -9.63
C PHE A 137 11.54 11.20 -8.57
N ASN A 138 11.35 10.03 -7.93
CA ASN A 138 12.28 9.49 -6.96
C ASN A 138 12.69 8.07 -7.38
N ARG A 139 13.97 7.88 -7.68
CA ARG A 139 14.50 6.60 -8.16
C ARG A 139 14.35 5.43 -7.18
N TYR A 140 14.09 5.72 -5.90
CA TYR A 140 13.88 4.71 -4.86
C TYR A 140 12.40 4.41 -4.60
N SER A 141 11.47 5.10 -5.25
CA SER A 141 10.04 4.86 -5.13
C SER A 141 9.56 3.94 -6.25
N PHE A 142 9.05 2.75 -5.89
CA PHE A 142 8.51 1.77 -6.83
C PHE A 142 7.05 1.43 -6.47
N PRO A 143 6.09 2.32 -6.77
CA PRO A 143 4.67 2.07 -6.51
C PRO A 143 4.15 0.92 -7.39
N VAL A 144 3.26 0.10 -6.85
CA VAL A 144 2.59 -0.98 -7.58
C VAL A 144 1.17 -0.58 -7.97
N ARG A 145 0.39 -0.01 -7.05
CA ARG A 145 -0.98 0.41 -7.28
C ARG A 145 -1.10 1.60 -8.22
N ALA A 146 -2.28 1.79 -8.81
CA ALA A 146 -2.62 3.00 -9.54
C ALA A 146 -2.61 4.24 -8.63
N PRO A 147 -2.26 5.44 -9.16
CA PRO A 147 -2.38 6.70 -8.43
C PRO A 147 -3.85 7.11 -8.25
N HIS A 148 -4.15 7.90 -7.22
CA HIS A 148 -5.50 8.48 -7.04
C HIS A 148 -5.96 9.28 -8.26
N PHE A 149 -5.04 9.86 -9.02
CA PHE A 149 -5.35 10.51 -10.29
C PHE A 149 -6.11 9.59 -11.28
N ALA A 150 -5.68 8.33 -11.37
CA ALA A 150 -6.38 7.34 -12.22
C ALA A 150 -7.73 6.93 -11.62
N GLU A 151 -7.83 6.84 -10.30
CA GLU A 151 -9.09 6.56 -9.61
C GLU A 151 -10.11 7.69 -9.82
N PHE A 152 -9.70 8.96 -9.68
CA PHE A 152 -10.56 10.11 -9.97
C PHE A 152 -11.04 10.11 -11.43
N GLY A 153 -10.12 9.80 -12.36
CA GLY A 153 -10.46 9.66 -13.76
C GLY A 153 -11.57 8.62 -13.97
N ARG A 154 -11.45 7.47 -13.32
CA ARG A 154 -12.44 6.39 -13.40
C ARG A 154 -13.79 6.79 -12.82
N LEU A 155 -13.82 7.48 -11.66
CA LEU A 155 -15.09 7.99 -11.08
C LEU A 155 -15.76 9.02 -11.98
N LEU A 156 -14.99 9.90 -12.60
CA LEU A 156 -15.51 10.87 -13.57
C LEU A 156 -16.01 10.20 -14.88
N ASP A 157 -15.39 9.09 -15.31
CA ASP A 157 -15.90 8.29 -16.43
C ASP A 157 -17.24 7.62 -16.08
N VAL A 158 -17.39 7.14 -14.86
CA VAL A 158 -18.67 6.64 -14.34
C VAL A 158 -19.72 7.77 -14.34
N ALA A 159 -19.37 8.94 -13.78
CA ALA A 159 -20.27 10.09 -13.78
C ALA A 159 -20.73 10.47 -15.20
N LYS A 160 -19.80 10.53 -16.16
CA LYS A 160 -20.11 10.80 -17.56
C LYS A 160 -21.03 9.73 -18.18
N THR A 161 -20.79 8.46 -17.89
CA THR A 161 -21.61 7.33 -18.39
C THR A 161 -23.05 7.43 -17.91
N TYR A 162 -23.25 7.91 -16.68
CA TYR A 162 -24.59 8.15 -16.11
C TYR A 162 -25.21 9.49 -16.53
N GLY A 163 -24.52 10.30 -17.33
CA GLY A 163 -25.00 11.60 -17.77
C GLY A 163 -24.92 12.69 -16.70
N TYR A 164 -24.10 12.49 -15.67
CA TYR A 164 -23.90 13.48 -14.61
C TYR A 164 -23.05 14.65 -15.10
N GLY A 165 -23.60 15.86 -15.00
CA GLY A 165 -22.95 17.08 -15.44
C GLY A 165 -22.27 17.87 -14.33
N ARG A 166 -22.61 17.59 -13.07
CA ARG A 166 -22.13 18.32 -11.89
C ARG A 166 -21.71 17.37 -10.79
N VAL A 167 -20.44 17.40 -10.38
CA VAL A 167 -19.94 16.56 -9.29
C VAL A 167 -19.38 17.43 -8.14
N ALA A 168 -19.57 17.00 -6.91
CA ALA A 168 -18.89 17.58 -5.76
C ALA A 168 -17.67 16.73 -5.39
N PHE A 169 -16.53 17.39 -5.15
CA PHE A 169 -15.33 16.77 -4.62
C PHE A 169 -15.08 17.22 -3.18
N LEU A 170 -15.26 16.29 -2.23
CA LEU A 170 -15.00 16.52 -0.83
C LEU A 170 -13.55 16.15 -0.52
N HIS A 171 -12.76 17.11 -0.05
CA HIS A 171 -11.35 16.91 0.22
C HIS A 171 -10.88 17.57 1.51
N ALA A 172 -9.78 17.08 2.07
CA ALA A 172 -9.18 17.67 3.26
C ALA A 172 -8.60 19.07 2.97
N ASP A 173 -8.58 19.93 3.98
CA ASP A 173 -7.89 21.22 3.94
C ASP A 173 -6.39 21.00 4.16
N SER A 174 -5.71 20.59 3.12
CA SER A 174 -4.27 20.28 3.12
C SER A 174 -3.66 20.51 1.74
N ASP A 175 -2.33 20.56 1.66
CA ASP A 175 -1.63 20.67 0.38
C ASP A 175 -1.95 19.49 -0.55
N THR A 176 -2.00 18.27 -0.03
CA THR A 176 -2.39 17.09 -0.80
C THR A 176 -3.85 17.20 -1.27
N GLY A 177 -4.76 17.68 -0.42
CA GLY A 177 -6.16 17.93 -0.79
C GLY A 177 -6.28 18.95 -1.93
N ARG A 178 -5.53 20.04 -1.89
CA ARG A 178 -5.48 21.05 -2.96
C ARG A 178 -4.91 20.49 -4.28
N LYS A 179 -3.84 19.70 -4.22
CA LYS A 179 -3.28 19.01 -5.40
C LYS A 179 -4.30 18.05 -6.02
N HIS A 180 -5.03 17.30 -5.18
CA HIS A 180 -6.09 16.42 -5.68
C HIS A 180 -7.24 17.19 -6.31
N LEU A 181 -7.67 18.32 -5.73
CA LEU A 181 -8.70 19.17 -6.35
C LEU A 181 -8.26 19.63 -7.75
N ALA A 182 -7.04 20.15 -7.89
CA ALA A 182 -6.51 20.56 -9.19
C ALA A 182 -6.50 19.42 -10.22
N ASN A 183 -6.13 18.20 -9.78
CA ASN A 183 -6.18 17.01 -10.62
C ASN A 183 -7.62 16.64 -11.04
N VAL A 184 -8.56 16.70 -10.09
CA VAL A 184 -9.99 16.41 -10.36
C VAL A 184 -10.55 17.43 -11.34
N GLN A 185 -10.27 18.73 -11.15
CA GLN A 185 -10.70 19.79 -12.07
C GLN A 185 -10.20 19.55 -13.50
N ARG A 186 -8.87 19.30 -13.65
CA ARG A 186 -8.28 19.02 -14.97
C ARG A 186 -8.91 17.81 -15.65
N LEU A 187 -9.20 16.73 -14.90
CA LEU A 187 -9.86 15.53 -15.43
C LEU A 187 -11.32 15.77 -15.80
N ALA A 188 -12.02 16.57 -15.03
CA ALA A 188 -13.43 16.91 -15.23
C ALA A 188 -13.62 17.85 -16.43
N ASP A 189 -12.73 18.84 -16.61
CA ASP A 189 -12.74 19.75 -17.77
C ASP A 189 -12.67 18.98 -19.08
N ALA A 190 -11.79 17.97 -19.17
CA ALA A 190 -11.68 17.09 -20.34
C ALA A 190 -12.96 16.29 -20.62
N ARG A 191 -13.85 16.14 -19.63
CA ARG A 191 -15.12 15.40 -19.68
C ARG A 191 -16.34 16.32 -19.75
N LYS A 192 -16.14 17.63 -19.66
CA LYS A 192 -17.19 18.66 -19.58
C LYS A 192 -18.10 18.44 -18.35
N ILE A 193 -17.51 18.13 -17.22
CA ILE A 193 -18.18 17.98 -15.93
C ILE A 193 -17.81 19.16 -15.03
N GLU A 194 -18.79 19.81 -14.44
CA GLU A 194 -18.58 20.86 -13.45
C GLU A 194 -18.14 20.26 -12.11
N VAL A 195 -17.12 20.83 -11.48
CA VAL A 195 -16.63 20.40 -10.16
C VAL A 195 -16.93 21.45 -9.10
N VAL A 196 -17.65 21.05 -8.06
CA VAL A 196 -17.86 21.84 -6.85
C VAL A 196 -16.92 21.35 -5.76
N SER A 197 -16.04 22.21 -5.28
CA SER A 197 -15.14 21.88 -4.16
C SER A 197 -15.87 21.97 -2.81
N ILE A 198 -15.77 20.93 -1.99
CA ILE A 198 -16.24 20.91 -0.61
C ILE A 198 -15.04 20.59 0.29
N VAL A 199 -14.65 21.55 1.13
CA VAL A 199 -13.46 21.42 1.99
C VAL A 199 -13.85 20.89 3.35
N ALA A 200 -13.33 19.72 3.73
CA ALA A 200 -13.40 19.19 5.08
C ALA A 200 -12.26 19.79 5.92
N LYS A 201 -12.54 20.86 6.66
CA LYS A 201 -11.60 21.45 7.62
C LYS A 201 -11.36 20.53 8.81
N SER A 202 -10.28 20.76 9.54
CA SER A 202 -10.05 20.06 10.80
C SER A 202 -11.21 20.31 11.75
N GLY A 203 -11.80 19.25 12.32
CA GLY A 203 -12.97 19.33 13.19
C GLY A 203 -14.30 19.60 12.47
N ALA A 204 -14.35 19.55 11.12
CA ALA A 204 -15.60 19.69 10.38
C ALA A 204 -16.64 18.67 10.85
N LYS A 205 -17.88 19.14 11.05
CA LYS A 205 -18.99 18.29 11.45
C LYS A 205 -19.68 17.67 10.24
N ALA A 206 -20.17 16.47 10.40
CA ALA A 206 -20.86 15.73 9.35
C ALA A 206 -22.09 16.51 8.81
N GLU A 207 -22.83 17.19 9.68
CA GLU A 207 -23.99 17.99 9.34
C GLU A 207 -23.63 19.19 8.44
N GLU A 208 -22.48 19.85 8.70
CA GLU A 208 -21.99 20.97 7.89
C GLU A 208 -21.62 20.50 6.48
N LEU A 209 -20.95 19.34 6.39
CA LEU A 209 -20.59 18.74 5.10
C LEU A 209 -21.83 18.28 4.32
N ALA A 210 -22.81 17.68 5.00
CA ALA A 210 -24.08 17.30 4.38
C ALA A 210 -24.87 18.52 3.86
N GLN A 211 -24.86 19.63 4.61
CA GLN A 211 -25.47 20.90 4.17
C GLN A 211 -24.76 21.47 2.93
N ALA A 212 -23.42 21.42 2.90
CA ALA A 212 -22.63 21.87 1.77
C ALA A 212 -22.94 21.02 0.51
N ILE A 213 -23.05 19.67 0.69
CA ILE A 213 -23.46 18.76 -0.39
C ILE A 213 -24.86 19.11 -0.90
N ALA A 214 -25.84 19.31 0.02
CA ALA A 214 -27.20 19.68 -0.35
C ALA A 214 -27.29 21.01 -1.10
N ALA A 215 -26.53 22.02 -0.65
CA ALA A 215 -26.48 23.34 -1.28
C ALA A 215 -25.84 23.29 -2.67
N ALA A 216 -24.82 22.44 -2.86
CA ALA A 216 -24.14 22.25 -4.13
C ALA A 216 -25.01 21.57 -5.20
N LYS A 217 -26.04 20.82 -4.79
CA LYS A 217 -26.95 20.04 -5.67
C LYS A 217 -26.18 19.22 -6.73
N PRO A 218 -25.19 18.41 -6.37
CA PRO A 218 -24.43 17.65 -7.33
C PRO A 218 -25.19 16.39 -7.76
N ASP A 219 -24.96 15.93 -8.99
CA ASP A 219 -25.43 14.62 -9.46
C ASP A 219 -24.69 13.49 -8.73
N ALA A 220 -23.40 13.70 -8.46
CA ALA A 220 -22.58 12.77 -7.70
C ALA A 220 -21.58 13.48 -6.78
N VAL A 221 -21.20 12.79 -5.72
CA VAL A 221 -20.16 13.23 -4.76
C VAL A 221 -19.12 12.14 -4.64
N PHE A 222 -17.83 12.51 -4.68
CA PHE A 222 -16.76 11.61 -4.28
C PHE A 222 -15.74 12.34 -3.40
N ASN A 223 -14.93 11.57 -2.68
CA ASN A 223 -14.02 12.14 -1.72
C ASN A 223 -12.57 11.65 -1.87
N HIS A 224 -11.66 12.45 -1.33
CA HIS A 224 -10.34 12.03 -0.91
C HIS A 224 -10.02 12.61 0.46
N GLY A 225 -9.79 11.74 1.46
CA GLY A 225 -9.56 12.12 2.85
C GLY A 225 -10.09 11.06 3.81
N SER A 226 -10.45 11.47 5.01
CA SER A 226 -10.98 10.55 6.02
C SER A 226 -12.27 9.87 5.56
N TYR A 227 -12.22 8.55 5.41
CA TYR A 227 -13.42 7.77 5.10
C TYR A 227 -14.49 7.87 6.21
N ALA A 228 -14.07 8.03 7.48
CA ALA A 228 -14.98 8.10 8.61
C ALA A 228 -15.84 9.37 8.58
N ILE A 229 -15.22 10.54 8.28
CA ILE A 229 -15.98 11.79 8.18
C ILE A 229 -16.88 11.78 6.94
N TYR A 230 -16.43 11.17 5.84
CA TYR A 230 -17.25 11.05 4.63
C TYR A 230 -18.44 10.11 4.86
N ALA A 231 -18.27 8.97 5.51
CA ALA A 231 -19.36 8.09 5.89
C ALA A 231 -20.40 8.80 6.79
N ALA A 232 -19.93 9.60 7.77
CA ALA A 232 -20.81 10.39 8.61
C ALA A 232 -21.58 11.45 7.79
N ALA A 233 -20.91 12.13 6.85
CA ALA A 233 -21.56 13.12 5.97
C ALA A 233 -22.59 12.44 5.03
N ILE A 234 -22.33 11.24 4.51
CA ILE A 234 -23.29 10.45 3.74
C ILE A 234 -24.54 10.15 4.56
N ARG A 235 -24.38 9.69 5.80
CA ARG A 235 -25.49 9.40 6.71
C ARG A 235 -26.36 10.63 6.96
N GLU A 236 -25.75 11.77 7.23
CA GLU A 236 -26.49 13.02 7.44
C GLU A 236 -27.16 13.53 6.15
N ALA A 237 -26.50 13.40 5.00
CA ALA A 237 -27.10 13.76 3.72
C ALA A 237 -28.34 12.89 3.41
N ARG A 238 -28.28 11.58 3.66
CA ARG A 238 -29.41 10.65 3.48
C ARG A 238 -30.58 10.96 4.43
N ARG A 239 -30.29 11.31 5.69
CA ARG A 239 -31.33 11.75 6.64
C ARG A 239 -32.08 13.00 6.19
N LYS A 240 -31.40 13.85 5.38
CA LYS A 240 -31.97 15.08 4.79
C LYS A 240 -32.56 14.85 3.39
N ASP A 241 -32.73 13.60 2.97
CA ASP A 241 -33.23 13.21 1.62
C ASP A 241 -32.42 13.84 0.46
N VAL A 242 -31.10 14.02 0.66
CA VAL A 242 -30.21 14.54 -0.39
C VAL A 242 -30.04 13.45 -1.45
N ARG A 243 -30.61 13.67 -2.63
CA ARG A 243 -30.55 12.74 -3.76
C ARG A 243 -29.31 13.02 -4.61
N THR A 244 -28.28 12.21 -4.40
CA THR A 244 -27.02 12.27 -5.15
C THR A 244 -26.37 10.89 -5.15
N GLN A 245 -25.57 10.58 -6.18
CA GLN A 245 -24.77 9.36 -6.20
C GLN A 245 -23.52 9.57 -5.35
N PHE A 246 -23.34 8.77 -4.30
CA PHE A 246 -22.11 8.75 -3.52
C PHE A 246 -21.12 7.75 -4.10
N MET A 247 -19.88 8.22 -4.28
CA MET A 247 -18.76 7.45 -4.82
C MET A 247 -17.51 7.71 -3.97
N ALA A 248 -16.53 6.81 -4.00
CA ALA A 248 -15.27 7.02 -3.31
C ALA A 248 -14.10 6.29 -4.00
N VAL A 249 -12.88 6.73 -3.71
CA VAL A 249 -11.67 5.98 -4.02
C VAL A 249 -11.56 4.74 -3.12
N ASN A 250 -10.70 3.79 -3.48
CA ASN A 250 -10.59 2.51 -2.77
C ASN A 250 -10.12 2.63 -1.32
N SER A 251 -9.44 3.72 -0.95
CA SER A 251 -8.93 3.91 0.42
C SER A 251 -10.06 3.89 1.44
N GLY A 252 -10.06 2.90 2.34
CA GLY A 252 -11.08 2.73 3.36
C GLY A 252 -12.45 2.23 2.84
N ALA A 253 -12.55 1.72 1.61
CA ALA A 253 -13.81 1.27 1.02
C ALA A 253 -14.54 0.21 1.87
N ALA A 254 -13.83 -0.82 2.33
CA ALA A 254 -14.39 -1.87 3.16
C ALA A 254 -14.83 -1.34 4.53
N GLN A 255 -14.01 -0.48 5.16
CA GLN A 255 -14.31 0.13 6.46
C GLN A 255 -15.51 1.08 6.35
N MET A 256 -15.59 1.87 5.26
CA MET A 256 -16.72 2.77 5.02
C MET A 256 -18.01 1.99 4.78
N ALA A 257 -17.99 0.92 3.99
CA ALA A 257 -19.14 0.07 3.77
C ALA A 257 -19.63 -0.58 5.08
N LYS A 258 -18.69 -1.08 5.90
CA LYS A 258 -18.98 -1.64 7.23
C LYS A 258 -19.56 -0.60 8.19
N GLN A 259 -18.99 0.63 8.23
CA GLN A 259 -19.48 1.71 9.09
C GLN A 259 -20.88 2.17 8.71
N LEU A 260 -21.21 2.21 7.43
CA LEU A 260 -22.51 2.62 6.93
C LEU A 260 -23.57 1.51 7.04
N GLY A 261 -23.16 0.24 7.02
CA GLY A 261 -24.10 -0.87 7.04
C GLY A 261 -25.07 -0.82 5.86
N ASP A 262 -26.37 -0.88 6.12
CA ASP A 262 -27.42 -0.79 5.09
C ASP A 262 -27.39 0.52 4.30
N GLU A 263 -26.86 1.59 4.89
CA GLU A 263 -26.70 2.88 4.22
C GLU A 263 -25.54 2.89 3.20
N ALA A 264 -24.74 1.82 3.11
CA ALA A 264 -23.73 1.69 2.09
C ALA A 264 -24.29 1.27 0.72
N LYS A 265 -25.52 0.78 0.65
CA LYS A 265 -26.15 0.31 -0.59
C LYS A 265 -26.07 1.37 -1.70
N GLY A 266 -25.62 0.97 -2.88
CA GLY A 266 -25.49 1.82 -4.03
C GLY A 266 -24.26 2.72 -4.06
N LEU A 267 -23.39 2.70 -3.02
CA LEU A 267 -22.10 3.39 -3.09
C LEU A 267 -21.19 2.73 -4.12
N ILE A 268 -20.53 3.56 -4.93
CA ILE A 268 -19.57 3.11 -5.93
C ILE A 268 -18.17 3.41 -5.43
N PHE A 269 -17.30 2.40 -5.47
CA PHE A 269 -15.88 2.52 -5.11
C PHE A 269 -15.00 2.17 -6.30
N THR A 270 -13.89 2.88 -6.45
CA THR A 270 -12.80 2.37 -7.28
C THR A 270 -12.06 1.25 -6.56
N GLN A 271 -11.41 0.39 -7.35
CA GLN A 271 -10.49 -0.64 -6.87
C GLN A 271 -9.27 -0.68 -7.77
N VAL A 272 -8.10 -0.82 -7.17
CA VAL A 272 -6.79 -0.78 -7.85
C VAL A 272 -6.21 -2.18 -8.09
N VAL A 273 -6.98 -3.19 -7.77
CA VAL A 273 -6.72 -4.61 -8.06
C VAL A 273 -8.01 -5.27 -8.56
N PRO A 274 -7.91 -6.40 -9.28
CA PRO A 274 -9.07 -7.14 -9.73
C PRO A 274 -10.00 -7.57 -8.58
N PHE A 275 -11.23 -7.91 -8.92
CA PHE A 275 -12.24 -8.37 -7.98
C PHE A 275 -11.80 -9.67 -7.27
N PRO A 276 -11.51 -9.68 -5.96
CA PRO A 276 -10.77 -10.75 -5.27
C PRO A 276 -11.53 -12.07 -5.13
N TRP A 277 -12.78 -12.14 -5.59
CA TRP A 277 -13.58 -13.36 -5.62
C TRP A 277 -13.75 -13.96 -7.02
N SER A 278 -13.19 -13.33 -8.06
CA SER A 278 -13.28 -13.78 -9.45
C SER A 278 -12.12 -14.73 -9.81
N VAL A 279 -12.26 -16.01 -9.51
CA VAL A 279 -11.22 -17.03 -9.76
C VAL A 279 -10.91 -17.28 -11.24
N ALA A 280 -11.69 -16.71 -12.16
CA ALA A 280 -11.37 -16.70 -13.59
C ALA A 280 -10.13 -15.83 -13.90
N ILE A 281 -9.78 -14.90 -13.01
CA ILE A 281 -8.59 -14.07 -13.15
C ILE A 281 -7.39 -14.80 -12.52
N PRO A 282 -6.30 -15.05 -13.26
CA PRO A 282 -5.17 -15.86 -12.78
C PRO A 282 -4.58 -15.34 -11.46
N LEU A 283 -4.33 -14.04 -11.33
CA LEU A 283 -3.83 -13.40 -10.10
C LEU A 283 -4.73 -13.71 -8.90
N VAL A 284 -6.05 -13.65 -9.09
CA VAL A 284 -7.03 -13.89 -8.01
C VAL A 284 -7.05 -15.36 -7.61
N LYS A 285 -6.99 -16.26 -8.60
CA LYS A 285 -6.92 -17.71 -8.36
C LYS A 285 -5.66 -18.08 -7.56
N GLU A 286 -4.50 -17.56 -7.98
CA GLU A 286 -3.22 -17.75 -7.27
C GLU A 286 -3.29 -17.23 -5.84
N TYR A 287 -3.85 -16.01 -5.64
CA TYR A 287 -4.02 -15.39 -4.33
C TYR A 287 -4.87 -16.24 -3.39
N GLN A 288 -6.05 -16.69 -3.84
CA GLN A 288 -6.94 -17.52 -3.01
C GLN A 288 -6.30 -18.87 -2.64
N GLN A 289 -5.57 -19.48 -3.58
CA GLN A 289 -4.81 -20.72 -3.32
C GLN A 289 -3.69 -20.48 -2.28
N ALA A 290 -2.99 -19.35 -2.38
CA ALA A 290 -1.95 -18.99 -1.43
C ALA A 290 -2.54 -18.72 -0.03
N LEU A 291 -3.67 -18.00 0.08
CA LEU A 291 -4.35 -17.82 1.35
C LEU A 291 -4.75 -19.13 2.00
N ALA A 292 -5.37 -20.03 1.23
CA ALA A 292 -5.78 -21.34 1.74
C ALA A 292 -4.63 -22.18 2.30
N ARG A 293 -3.42 -21.99 1.75
CA ARG A 293 -2.24 -22.80 2.11
C ARG A 293 -1.35 -22.16 3.18
N PHE A 294 -1.23 -20.82 3.18
CA PHE A 294 -0.21 -20.12 3.95
C PHE A 294 -0.76 -19.06 4.92
N ALA A 295 -2.01 -18.63 4.79
CA ALA A 295 -2.59 -17.69 5.72
C ALA A 295 -3.21 -18.40 6.95
N PRO A 296 -3.48 -17.68 8.04
CA PRO A 296 -4.23 -18.22 9.17
C PRO A 296 -5.57 -18.84 8.74
N PRO A 297 -6.01 -19.95 9.34
CA PRO A 297 -7.29 -20.56 9.02
C PRO A 297 -8.45 -19.57 9.10
N GLY A 298 -9.36 -19.61 8.14
CA GLY A 298 -10.51 -18.71 8.08
C GLY A 298 -10.25 -17.35 7.44
N THR A 299 -9.02 -17.06 7.00
CA THR A 299 -8.71 -15.81 6.27
C THR A 299 -9.54 -15.72 4.99
N GLN A 300 -10.33 -14.64 4.87
CA GLN A 300 -11.16 -14.40 3.70
C GLN A 300 -10.43 -13.56 2.64
N PRO A 301 -10.67 -13.79 1.34
CA PRO A 301 -10.18 -12.91 0.28
C PRO A 301 -10.68 -11.48 0.46
N SER A 302 -9.82 -10.51 0.15
CA SER A 302 -10.17 -9.08 0.22
C SER A 302 -9.36 -8.29 -0.80
N PHE A 303 -9.82 -7.08 -1.15
CA PHE A 303 -9.06 -6.17 -2.02
C PHE A 303 -7.70 -5.84 -1.43
N SER A 304 -7.64 -5.47 -0.15
CA SER A 304 -6.39 -5.16 0.55
C SER A 304 -5.41 -6.33 0.58
N GLY A 305 -5.92 -7.54 0.83
CA GLY A 305 -5.09 -8.75 0.81
C GLY A 305 -4.55 -9.08 -0.59
N LEU A 306 -5.38 -8.91 -1.63
CA LEU A 306 -4.94 -9.08 -3.02
C LEU A 306 -3.92 -8.02 -3.42
N GLU A 307 -4.07 -6.77 -2.97
CA GLU A 307 -3.09 -5.70 -3.21
C GLU A 307 -1.73 -6.04 -2.56
N GLY A 308 -1.73 -6.55 -1.32
CA GLY A 308 -0.54 -7.05 -0.65
C GLY A 308 0.13 -8.22 -1.38
N TYR A 309 -0.66 -9.17 -1.85
CA TYR A 309 -0.21 -10.32 -2.62
C TYR A 309 0.43 -9.90 -3.96
N ALA A 310 -0.25 -9.06 -4.74
CA ALA A 310 0.25 -8.53 -6.02
C ALA A 310 1.55 -7.73 -5.83
N SER A 311 1.61 -6.94 -4.77
CA SER A 311 2.79 -6.18 -4.38
C SER A 311 3.99 -7.07 -4.06
N ALA A 312 3.78 -8.15 -3.32
CA ALA A 312 4.83 -9.13 -3.03
C ALA A 312 5.30 -9.86 -4.29
N LYS A 313 4.40 -10.10 -5.26
CA LYS A 313 4.74 -10.68 -6.56
C LYS A 313 5.71 -9.77 -7.34
N VAL A 314 5.50 -8.45 -7.30
CA VAL A 314 6.40 -7.46 -7.89
C VAL A 314 7.76 -7.40 -7.16
N LEU A 315 7.75 -7.36 -5.82
CA LEU A 315 8.99 -7.44 -5.03
C LEU A 315 9.84 -8.64 -5.42
N VAL A 316 9.22 -9.83 -5.49
CA VAL A 316 9.94 -11.07 -5.82
C VAL A 316 10.43 -11.07 -7.27
N ALA A 317 9.70 -10.47 -8.21
CA ALA A 317 10.19 -10.28 -9.58
C ALA A 317 11.47 -9.43 -9.59
N GLY A 318 11.50 -8.33 -8.85
CA GLY A 318 12.71 -7.51 -8.68
C GLY A 318 13.86 -8.26 -8.02
N LEU A 319 13.59 -9.00 -6.94
CA LEU A 319 14.60 -9.83 -6.27
C LEU A 319 15.17 -10.91 -7.19
N ARG A 320 14.36 -11.56 -8.00
CA ARG A 320 14.80 -12.56 -9.00
C ARG A 320 15.66 -11.93 -10.08
N SER A 321 15.27 -10.76 -10.58
CA SER A 321 16.05 -10.00 -11.57
C SER A 321 17.40 -9.53 -11.00
N ALA A 322 17.45 -9.19 -9.71
CA ALA A 322 18.68 -8.78 -9.02
C ALA A 322 19.51 -9.96 -8.50
N SER A 323 18.98 -11.21 -8.53
CA SER A 323 19.60 -12.38 -7.90
C SER A 323 20.82 -12.88 -8.67
N GLY A 324 21.94 -12.19 -8.55
CA GLY A 324 23.27 -12.65 -8.84
C GLY A 324 24.04 -12.90 -7.54
N LYS A 325 25.37 -13.15 -7.65
CA LYS A 325 26.22 -13.41 -6.48
C LYS A 325 26.25 -12.27 -5.43
N ASN A 326 25.80 -11.07 -5.78
CA ASN A 326 25.88 -9.86 -4.93
C ASN A 326 24.55 -9.08 -4.89
N LEU A 327 23.49 -9.68 -4.31
CA LEU A 327 22.26 -8.94 -4.05
C LEU A 327 22.54 -7.82 -3.03
N SER A 328 22.38 -6.58 -3.46
CA SER A 328 22.53 -5.37 -2.67
C SER A 328 21.37 -4.41 -2.91
N ARG A 329 21.26 -3.34 -2.11
CA ARG A 329 20.28 -2.26 -2.32
C ARG A 329 20.39 -1.67 -3.73
N ASP A 330 21.59 -1.41 -4.18
CA ASP A 330 21.88 -0.82 -5.51
C ASP A 330 21.56 -1.78 -6.65
N SER A 331 21.88 -3.08 -6.51
CA SER A 331 21.56 -4.07 -7.54
C SER A 331 20.05 -4.27 -7.63
N LEU A 332 19.34 -4.28 -6.52
CA LEU A 332 17.88 -4.38 -6.49
C LEU A 332 17.22 -3.12 -7.09
N GLN A 333 17.69 -1.93 -6.73
CA GLN A 333 17.18 -0.67 -7.28
C GLN A 333 17.32 -0.65 -8.80
N ARG A 334 18.48 -0.98 -9.35
CA ARG A 334 18.69 -1.07 -10.81
C ARG A 334 17.84 -2.17 -11.47
N ALA A 335 17.71 -3.32 -10.83
CA ALA A 335 16.87 -4.39 -11.32
C ALA A 335 15.39 -3.97 -11.40
N MET A 336 14.90 -3.24 -10.39
CA MET A 336 13.55 -2.69 -10.39
C MET A 336 13.35 -1.66 -11.52
N GLU A 337 14.30 -0.73 -11.74
CA GLU A 337 14.24 0.26 -12.84
C GLU A 337 14.17 -0.41 -14.23
N THR A 338 14.84 -1.55 -14.40
CA THR A 338 14.92 -2.26 -15.69
C THR A 338 13.92 -3.40 -15.82
N LEU A 339 13.00 -3.55 -14.86
CA LEU A 339 12.06 -4.65 -14.83
C LEU A 339 11.08 -4.63 -16.03
N GLY A 340 10.86 -3.45 -16.60
CA GLY A 340 9.96 -3.26 -17.73
C GLY A 340 8.49 -3.47 -17.35
N SER A 341 7.80 -4.23 -18.18
CA SER A 341 6.39 -4.59 -17.97
C SER A 341 6.29 -5.93 -17.24
N VAL A 342 5.63 -5.95 -16.10
CA VAL A 342 5.37 -7.15 -15.28
C VAL A 342 3.89 -7.48 -15.35
N ASP A 343 3.53 -8.53 -16.05
CA ASP A 343 2.17 -9.08 -16.03
C ASP A 343 1.98 -9.93 -14.77
N LEU A 344 0.99 -9.56 -13.97
CA LEU A 344 0.65 -10.26 -12.73
C LEU A 344 -0.47 -11.30 -12.92
N GLY A 345 -1.03 -11.40 -14.13
CA GLY A 345 -2.15 -12.31 -14.45
C GLY A 345 -3.52 -11.69 -14.24
N GLY A 346 -3.70 -10.43 -14.63
CA GLY A 346 -4.96 -9.67 -14.52
C GLY A 346 -4.77 -8.20 -14.26
N MET A 347 -3.55 -7.78 -14.02
CA MET A 347 -3.09 -6.39 -14.04
C MET A 347 -1.60 -6.36 -14.38
N THR A 348 -1.14 -5.23 -14.90
CA THR A 348 0.25 -5.01 -15.30
C THR A 348 0.85 -3.87 -14.52
N VAL A 349 2.13 -3.99 -14.18
CA VAL A 349 2.94 -2.94 -13.55
C VAL A 349 4.10 -2.60 -14.47
N GLN A 350 4.47 -1.33 -14.56
CA GLN A 350 5.53 -0.87 -15.45
C GLN A 350 6.56 -0.04 -14.71
N TYR A 351 7.84 -0.29 -15.02
CA TYR A 351 8.97 0.51 -14.57
C TYR A 351 9.97 0.70 -15.71
N SER A 352 10.61 1.86 -15.73
CA SER A 352 11.73 2.16 -16.63
C SER A 352 12.69 3.14 -15.96
N PRO A 353 13.94 3.23 -16.40
CA PRO A 353 14.83 4.28 -15.94
C PRO A 353 14.20 5.66 -16.11
N GLY A 354 14.05 6.41 -15.01
CA GLY A 354 13.42 7.74 -15.00
C GLY A 354 11.91 7.79 -14.92
N ALA A 355 11.18 6.63 -14.92
CA ALA A 355 9.74 6.59 -14.76
C ALA A 355 9.26 5.31 -14.06
N HIS A 356 8.60 5.47 -12.91
CA HIS A 356 8.04 4.38 -12.13
C HIS A 356 6.51 4.55 -11.96
N PRO A 357 5.72 4.41 -13.05
CA PRO A 357 4.27 4.67 -12.98
C PRO A 357 3.53 3.66 -12.10
N GLY A 358 4.04 2.43 -11.98
CA GLY A 358 3.32 1.33 -11.36
C GLY A 358 2.23 0.79 -12.29
N SER A 359 1.06 0.46 -11.73
CA SER A 359 -0.12 0.05 -12.49
C SER A 359 -1.04 1.23 -12.78
N ASN A 360 -1.77 1.14 -13.89
CA ASN A 360 -2.92 2.01 -14.19
C ASN A 360 -4.25 1.25 -14.06
N PHE A 361 -4.22 0.04 -13.50
CA PHE A 361 -5.45 -0.73 -13.32
C PHE A 361 -6.37 -0.06 -12.30
N VAL A 362 -7.56 0.33 -12.75
CA VAL A 362 -8.65 0.83 -11.91
C VAL A 362 -9.96 0.24 -12.41
N ASP A 363 -10.64 -0.47 -11.54
CA ASP A 363 -11.99 -0.99 -11.75
C ASP A 363 -12.98 -0.27 -10.81
N THR A 364 -14.27 -0.53 -10.96
CA THR A 364 -15.31 -0.03 -10.05
C THR A 364 -16.14 -1.16 -9.51
N VAL A 365 -16.56 -1.01 -8.26
CA VAL A 365 -17.50 -1.90 -7.59
C VAL A 365 -18.61 -1.10 -6.94
N ILE A 366 -19.77 -1.71 -6.80
CA ILE A 366 -20.93 -1.16 -6.10
C ILE A 366 -21.21 -2.00 -4.86
N VAL A 367 -21.72 -1.36 -3.81
CA VAL A 367 -22.26 -2.10 -2.66
C VAL A 367 -23.68 -2.57 -3.01
N ALA A 368 -23.86 -3.86 -3.09
CA ALA A 368 -25.15 -4.50 -3.41
C ALA A 368 -26.13 -4.43 -2.23
N SER A 369 -27.37 -4.89 -2.46
CA SER A 369 -28.43 -4.87 -1.46
C SER A 369 -28.16 -5.76 -0.23
N ASP A 370 -27.28 -6.75 -0.38
CA ASP A 370 -26.84 -7.65 0.69
C ASP A 370 -25.57 -7.15 1.41
N GLY A 371 -25.11 -5.93 1.11
CA GLY A 371 -23.94 -5.29 1.71
C GLY A 371 -22.60 -5.77 1.13
N ARG A 372 -22.59 -6.71 0.19
CA ARG A 372 -21.37 -7.18 -0.48
C ARG A 372 -20.99 -6.30 -1.66
N PHE A 373 -19.71 -6.31 -2.00
CA PHE A 373 -19.26 -5.70 -3.24
C PHE A 373 -19.67 -6.54 -4.45
N ALA A 374 -20.19 -5.87 -5.48
CA ALA A 374 -20.54 -6.43 -6.78
C ALA A 374 -19.88 -5.63 -7.92
N ARG A 375 -19.81 -6.23 -9.10
CA ARG A 375 -19.34 -5.59 -10.37
C ARG A 375 -20.52 -5.31 -11.26
#